data_1a08904980b94f1eca08dad1ebe00428
#
_entry.id   1a08904980b94f1eca08dad1ebe00428
#
_cell.length_a   1.000
_cell.length_b   1.000
_cell.length_c   1.000
_cell.angle_alpha   90.00
_cell.angle_beta   90.00
_cell.angle_gamma   90.00
#
_symmetry.space_group_name_H-M   'P 1'
#
loop_
_entity.id
_entity.type
_entity.pdbx_description
1 polymer ?
#
loop_
_entity_poly.entity_id
_entity_poly.type
_entity_poly.pdbx_seq_one_letter_code
_entity_poly.pdbx_strand_id
1 'polypeptide(L)'
;MVHPLAGQPVKKEDIINVDTIVKDFFRIVPNHETLEERVSFGTSGHRGIASKGTFNELHVAAIVQAICDVRQEFGATGPCYIGQDTHALSQPALQVAIEVLLGNRVKTRVDAHREFVPTPSVSRAILRHNADTTAENVADGIIITPSHNPPEHGGIKYNPPHG
;
A
#
# COMPACT_ATOMS: atom_id res chain seq x y z
N MET A 1 -26.44 -11.44 10.09
CA MET A 1 -27.51 -10.42 10.22
C MET A 1 -27.15 -9.26 9.30
N VAL A 2 -28.13 -8.73 8.55
CA VAL A 2 -27.95 -7.55 7.71
C VAL A 2 -27.92 -6.32 8.64
N HIS A 3 -26.98 -5.38 8.39
CA HIS A 3 -26.88 -4.16 9.20
C HIS A 3 -28.19 -3.34 9.11
N PRO A 4 -28.71 -2.75 10.22
CA PRO A 4 -29.97 -2.01 10.21
C PRO A 4 -30.03 -0.84 9.20
N LEU A 5 -28.86 -0.26 8.86
CA LEU A 5 -28.76 0.83 7.88
C LEU A 5 -28.52 0.34 6.45
N ALA A 6 -28.46 -0.99 6.20
CA ALA A 6 -28.25 -1.50 4.86
C ALA A 6 -29.39 -1.07 3.92
N GLY A 7 -29.02 -0.49 2.78
CA GLY A 7 -29.98 0.04 1.80
C GLY A 7 -30.59 1.41 2.14
N GLN A 8 -30.20 2.01 3.27
CA GLN A 8 -30.61 3.39 3.60
C GLN A 8 -29.61 4.40 3.00
N PRO A 9 -30.05 5.60 2.62
CA PRO A 9 -29.14 6.67 2.23
C PRO A 9 -28.17 7.01 3.37
N VAL A 10 -26.90 7.26 3.02
CA VAL A 10 -25.88 7.70 3.98
C VAL A 10 -26.27 9.06 4.55
N LYS A 11 -26.26 9.19 5.87
CA LYS A 11 -26.51 10.47 6.55
C LYS A 11 -25.22 11.30 6.56
N LYS A 12 -25.37 12.64 6.65
CA LYS A 12 -24.23 13.56 6.67
C LYS A 12 -23.26 13.28 7.84
N GLU A 13 -23.77 12.83 8.96
CA GLU A 13 -23.00 12.44 10.15
C GLU A 13 -22.16 11.16 9.98
N ASP A 14 -22.55 10.30 9.02
CA ASP A 14 -21.86 9.05 8.72
C ASP A 14 -20.74 9.23 7.67
N ILE A 15 -20.64 10.44 7.08
CA ILE A 15 -19.61 10.73 6.07
C ILE A 15 -18.27 10.97 6.77
N ILE A 16 -17.28 10.18 6.41
CA ILE A 16 -15.91 10.34 6.93
C ILE A 16 -15.29 11.67 6.48
N ASN A 17 -14.47 12.26 7.34
CA ASN A 17 -13.67 13.43 7.00
C ASN A 17 -12.30 12.97 6.44
N VAL A 18 -12.19 12.94 5.12
CA VAL A 18 -10.97 12.51 4.40
C VAL A 18 -9.77 13.39 4.77
N ASP A 19 -9.95 14.71 4.89
CA ASP A 19 -8.85 15.63 5.22
C ASP A 19 -8.27 15.34 6.61
N THR A 20 -9.12 14.96 7.56
CA THR A 20 -8.65 14.55 8.90
C THR A 20 -7.84 13.26 8.83
N ILE A 21 -8.32 12.25 8.10
CA ILE A 21 -7.63 10.97 7.92
C ILE A 21 -6.25 11.18 7.29
N VAL A 22 -6.17 11.99 6.25
CA VAL A 22 -4.89 12.31 5.57
C VAL A 22 -3.96 13.13 6.47
N LYS A 23 -4.50 14.09 7.25
CA LYS A 23 -3.70 14.84 8.25
C LYS A 23 -3.10 13.91 9.31
N ASP A 24 -3.89 12.98 9.83
CA ASP A 24 -3.44 12.03 10.85
C ASP A 24 -2.32 11.12 10.30
N PHE A 25 -2.39 10.75 9.02
CA PHE A 25 -1.37 9.95 8.36
C PHE A 25 0.02 10.61 8.41
N PHE A 26 0.12 11.92 8.20
CA PHE A 26 1.39 12.66 8.21
C PHE A 26 1.78 13.20 9.60
N ARG A 27 0.82 13.42 10.51
CA ARG A 27 1.09 14.10 11.77
C ARG A 27 1.30 13.18 12.96
N ILE A 28 0.66 12.00 12.93
CA ILE A 28 0.77 11.05 14.03
C ILE A 28 2.02 10.21 13.81
N VAL A 29 2.96 10.35 14.73
CA VAL A 29 4.20 9.57 14.75
C VAL A 29 3.94 8.30 15.55
N PRO A 30 4.06 7.10 14.95
CA PRO A 30 3.87 5.84 15.66
C PRO A 30 4.88 5.68 16.79
N ASN A 31 4.41 5.21 17.94
CA ASN A 31 5.29 4.85 19.04
C ASN A 31 5.75 3.39 18.89
N HIS A 32 6.97 3.18 18.44
CA HIS A 32 7.53 1.85 18.24
C HIS A 32 7.75 1.05 19.55
N GLU A 33 7.62 1.66 20.72
CA GLU A 33 7.58 0.96 22.00
C GLU A 33 6.21 0.27 22.22
N THR A 34 5.16 0.78 21.60
CA THR A 34 3.80 0.21 21.64
C THR A 34 3.68 -0.90 20.59
N LEU A 35 3.40 -2.12 21.02
CA LEU A 35 3.38 -3.30 20.13
C LEU A 35 2.37 -3.15 18.99
N GLU A 36 1.20 -2.59 19.28
CA GLU A 36 0.11 -2.37 18.33
C GLU A 36 0.45 -1.33 17.24
N GLU A 37 1.38 -0.42 17.56
CA GLU A 37 1.83 0.62 16.63
C GLU A 37 3.07 0.23 15.81
N ARG A 38 3.55 -1.00 15.96
CA ARG A 38 4.65 -1.52 15.13
C ARG A 38 4.15 -2.01 13.78
N VAL A 39 5.05 -2.05 12.80
CA VAL A 39 4.79 -2.77 11.57
C VAL A 39 4.51 -4.23 11.89
N SER A 40 3.35 -4.72 11.46
CA SER A 40 2.95 -6.12 11.64
C SER A 40 2.33 -6.63 10.35
N PHE A 41 2.96 -7.64 9.75
CA PHE A 41 2.43 -8.30 8.57
C PHE A 41 1.48 -9.42 8.99
N GLY A 42 0.21 -9.28 8.59
CA GLY A 42 -0.77 -10.36 8.67
C GLY A 42 -0.62 -11.33 7.48
N THR A 43 -1.70 -12.02 7.15
CA THR A 43 -1.75 -12.97 6.02
C THR A 43 -1.36 -12.32 4.68
N SER A 44 -1.63 -11.01 4.53
CA SER A 44 -1.45 -10.30 3.28
C SER A 44 -1.13 -8.83 3.54
N GLY A 45 0.11 -8.54 3.93
CA GLY A 45 0.61 -7.19 4.15
C GLY A 45 0.29 -6.59 5.53
N HIS A 46 0.63 -5.32 5.69
CA HIS A 46 0.37 -4.52 6.87
C HIS A 46 -0.88 -3.66 6.66
N ARG A 47 -1.74 -3.55 7.67
CA ARG A 47 -2.97 -2.74 7.66
C ARG A 47 -3.15 -2.04 8.99
N GLY A 48 -3.77 -0.85 8.94
CA GLY A 48 -4.05 -0.11 10.16
C GLY A 48 -4.84 1.16 9.91
N ILE A 49 -4.92 2.00 10.94
CA ILE A 49 -5.70 3.25 10.98
C ILE A 49 -4.75 4.38 11.38
N ALA A 50 -4.75 5.48 10.61
CA ALA A 50 -3.84 6.59 10.83
C ALA A 50 -4.02 7.25 12.21
N SER A 51 -5.27 7.51 12.62
CA SER A 51 -5.58 8.12 13.92
C SER A 51 -5.19 7.27 15.13
N LYS A 52 -4.92 5.98 14.94
CA LYS A 52 -4.47 5.06 15.98
C LYS A 52 -2.96 4.82 15.96
N GLY A 53 -2.20 5.53 15.12
CA GLY A 53 -0.76 5.30 14.98
C GLY A 53 -0.38 3.94 14.40
N THR A 54 -1.30 3.26 13.68
CA THR A 54 -1.08 1.90 13.17
C THR A 54 -0.93 1.82 11.65
N PHE A 55 -1.15 2.93 10.92
CA PHE A 55 -0.84 3.06 9.50
C PHE A 55 -0.57 4.53 9.16
N ASN A 56 0.68 4.93 9.21
CA ASN A 56 1.13 6.31 9.04
C ASN A 56 2.30 6.37 8.04
N GLU A 57 2.73 7.56 7.67
CA GLU A 57 3.83 7.81 6.74
C GLU A 57 5.07 6.96 7.07
N LEU A 58 5.48 6.93 8.34
CA LEU A 58 6.66 6.17 8.78
C LEU A 58 6.51 4.66 8.61
N HIS A 59 5.30 4.12 8.78
CA HIS A 59 5.05 2.69 8.49
C HIS A 59 5.29 2.39 7.02
N VAL A 60 4.71 3.20 6.13
CA VAL A 60 4.87 3.03 4.68
C VAL A 60 6.34 3.16 4.29
N ALA A 61 7.02 4.19 4.78
CA ALA A 61 8.43 4.40 4.50
C ALA A 61 9.31 3.23 4.97
N ALA A 62 9.10 2.75 6.21
CA ALA A 62 9.85 1.61 6.76
C ALA A 62 9.60 0.31 5.98
N ILE A 63 8.33 0.04 5.62
CA ILE A 63 7.97 -1.17 4.85
C ILE A 63 8.59 -1.13 3.46
N VAL A 64 8.50 0.00 2.77
CA VAL A 64 9.04 0.12 1.40
C VAL A 64 10.57 0.10 1.42
N GLN A 65 11.21 0.68 2.44
CA GLN A 65 12.65 0.56 2.62
C GLN A 65 13.06 -0.91 2.83
N ALA A 66 12.37 -1.63 3.71
CA ALA A 66 12.64 -3.06 3.92
C ALA A 66 12.44 -3.87 2.63
N ILE A 67 11.42 -3.55 1.82
CA ILE A 67 11.24 -4.17 0.50
C ILE A 67 12.45 -3.86 -0.40
N CYS A 68 12.94 -2.62 -0.43
CA CYS A 68 14.11 -2.26 -1.21
C CYS A 68 15.36 -3.05 -0.79
N ASP A 69 15.53 -3.26 0.51
CA ASP A 69 16.69 -3.96 1.07
C ASP A 69 16.69 -5.46 0.72
N VAL A 70 15.51 -6.10 0.70
CA VAL A 70 15.41 -7.57 0.55
C VAL A 70 14.94 -8.03 -0.84
N ARG A 71 14.44 -7.14 -1.69
CA ARG A 71 13.82 -7.54 -2.97
C ARG A 71 14.75 -8.36 -3.89
N GLN A 72 16.07 -8.11 -3.84
CA GLN A 72 17.04 -8.89 -4.62
C GLN A 72 17.17 -10.33 -4.12
N GLU A 73 16.99 -10.57 -2.83
CA GLU A 73 16.98 -11.93 -2.25
C GLU A 73 15.78 -12.74 -2.75
N PHE A 74 14.67 -12.05 -3.10
CA PHE A 74 13.50 -12.64 -3.77
C PHE A 74 13.63 -12.72 -5.29
N GLY A 75 14.80 -12.38 -5.83
CA GLY A 75 15.09 -12.42 -7.26
C GLY A 75 14.56 -11.22 -8.05
N ALA A 76 14.05 -10.17 -7.40
CA ALA A 76 13.58 -8.96 -8.06
C ALA A 76 14.74 -8.00 -8.36
N THR A 77 15.16 -7.95 -9.60
CA THR A 77 16.31 -7.17 -10.12
C THR A 77 15.89 -6.01 -11.03
N GLY A 78 14.64 -6.04 -11.48
CA GLY A 78 14.06 -5.07 -12.41
C GLY A 78 13.11 -4.07 -11.75
N PRO A 79 12.08 -3.59 -12.48
CA PRO A 79 11.18 -2.56 -11.98
C PRO A 79 10.23 -3.09 -10.91
N CYS A 80 9.81 -2.17 -10.00
CA CYS A 80 8.72 -2.40 -9.08
C CYS A 80 7.43 -1.81 -9.65
N TYR A 81 6.40 -2.65 -9.84
CA TYR A 81 5.06 -2.22 -10.21
C TYR A 81 4.29 -1.81 -8.97
N ILE A 82 3.68 -0.63 -8.98
CA ILE A 82 2.92 -0.15 -7.83
C ILE A 82 1.54 0.31 -8.23
N GLY A 83 0.53 -0.13 -7.48
CA GLY A 83 -0.86 0.25 -7.65
C GLY A 83 -1.51 0.66 -6.35
N GLN A 84 -2.66 1.35 -6.44
CA GLN A 84 -3.44 1.80 -5.30
C GLN A 84 -4.93 1.53 -5.52
N ASP A 85 -5.65 1.37 -4.42
CA ASP A 85 -7.11 1.32 -4.42
C ASP A 85 -7.75 2.69 -4.10
N THR A 86 -9.07 2.69 -3.83
CA THR A 86 -9.88 3.90 -3.62
C THR A 86 -9.92 4.40 -2.17
N HIS A 87 -9.21 3.79 -1.23
CA HIS A 87 -9.21 4.25 0.17
C HIS A 87 -8.52 5.61 0.33
N ALA A 88 -8.97 6.39 1.32
CA ALA A 88 -8.47 7.74 1.56
C ALA A 88 -6.95 7.81 1.77
N LEU A 89 -6.37 6.79 2.40
CA LEU A 89 -4.93 6.71 2.67
C LEU A 89 -4.11 6.14 1.51
N SER A 90 -4.75 5.64 0.44
CA SER A 90 -4.00 4.98 -0.63
C SER A 90 -3.16 5.96 -1.44
N GLN A 91 -3.69 7.13 -1.75
CA GLN A 91 -2.92 8.13 -2.51
C GLN A 91 -1.72 8.70 -1.74
N PRO A 92 -1.83 9.18 -0.48
CA PRO A 92 -0.67 9.63 0.27
C PRO A 92 0.36 8.51 0.53
N ALA A 93 -0.08 7.28 0.79
CA ALA A 93 0.81 6.13 0.95
C ALA A 93 1.53 5.76 -0.36
N LEU A 94 0.86 5.85 -1.52
CA LEU A 94 1.48 5.67 -2.83
C LEU A 94 2.61 6.68 -3.06
N GLN A 95 2.38 7.95 -2.71
CA GLN A 95 3.38 8.99 -2.86
C GLN A 95 4.63 8.68 -2.03
N VAL A 96 4.48 8.38 -0.75
CA VAL A 96 5.59 7.99 0.14
C VAL A 96 6.33 6.75 -0.41
N ALA A 97 5.59 5.74 -0.86
CA ALA A 97 6.18 4.53 -1.43
C ALA A 97 7.03 4.84 -2.67
N ILE A 98 6.55 5.69 -3.58
CA ILE A 98 7.29 6.10 -4.78
C ILE A 98 8.56 6.86 -4.38
N GLU A 99 8.49 7.78 -3.43
CA GLU A 99 9.65 8.55 -2.95
C GLU A 99 10.75 7.65 -2.39
N VAL A 100 10.39 6.65 -1.58
CA VAL A 100 11.35 5.68 -1.03
C VAL A 100 11.95 4.80 -2.14
N LEU A 101 11.12 4.28 -3.06
CA LEU A 101 11.60 3.48 -4.18
C LEU A 101 12.61 4.26 -5.05
N LEU A 102 12.29 5.51 -5.38
CA LEU A 102 13.16 6.39 -6.16
C LEU A 102 14.45 6.73 -5.40
N GLY A 103 14.37 7.00 -4.10
CA GLY A 103 15.53 7.21 -3.24
C GLY A 103 16.49 6.01 -3.23
N ASN A 104 15.95 4.80 -3.33
CA ASN A 104 16.71 3.55 -3.47
C ASN A 104 17.07 3.21 -4.94
N ARG A 105 16.82 4.11 -5.89
CA ARG A 105 17.09 3.93 -7.32
C ARG A 105 16.35 2.76 -7.95
N VAL A 106 15.22 2.35 -7.37
CA VAL A 106 14.35 1.32 -7.92
C VAL A 106 13.51 1.93 -9.04
N LYS A 107 13.62 1.35 -10.24
CA LYS A 107 12.76 1.74 -11.36
C LYS A 107 11.29 1.44 -11.01
N THR A 108 10.46 2.48 -10.92
CA THR A 108 9.06 2.35 -10.50
C THR A 108 8.12 2.46 -11.68
N ARG A 109 7.11 1.58 -11.73
CA ARG A 109 6.06 1.55 -12.73
C ARG A 109 4.71 1.79 -12.07
N VAL A 110 4.05 2.87 -12.44
CA VAL A 110 2.71 3.25 -11.98
C VAL A 110 1.72 3.22 -13.15
N ASP A 111 0.44 3.27 -12.87
CA ASP A 111 -0.57 3.52 -13.90
C ASP A 111 -0.31 4.86 -14.61
N ALA A 112 -0.49 4.90 -15.94
CA ALA A 112 -0.17 6.07 -16.75
C ALA A 112 -1.01 7.31 -16.38
N HIS A 113 -2.23 7.10 -15.92
CA HIS A 113 -3.14 8.16 -15.47
C HIS A 113 -3.12 8.37 -13.96
N ARG A 114 -2.31 7.59 -13.22
CA ARG A 114 -2.25 7.57 -11.74
C ARG A 114 -3.61 7.28 -11.10
N GLU A 115 -4.40 6.45 -11.75
CA GLU A 115 -5.71 6.03 -11.28
C GLU A 115 -5.63 4.79 -10.38
N PHE A 116 -6.81 4.33 -9.98
CA PHE A 116 -6.93 3.15 -9.13
C PHE A 116 -6.70 1.87 -9.93
N VAL A 117 -5.93 0.96 -9.35
CA VAL A 117 -5.55 -0.29 -10.02
C VAL A 117 -5.98 -1.49 -9.17
N PRO A 118 -6.84 -2.38 -9.68
CA PRO A 118 -7.20 -3.59 -8.96
C PRO A 118 -5.96 -4.45 -8.66
N THR A 119 -5.92 -5.04 -7.46
CA THR A 119 -4.82 -5.92 -7.02
C THR A 119 -4.39 -6.95 -8.08
N PRO A 120 -5.30 -7.72 -8.72
CA PRO A 120 -4.90 -8.69 -9.72
C PRO A 120 -4.28 -8.09 -10.99
N SER A 121 -4.52 -6.81 -11.28
CA SER A 121 -3.89 -6.14 -12.42
C SER A 121 -2.40 -5.92 -12.19
N VAL A 122 -1.99 -5.57 -10.97
CA VAL A 122 -0.57 -5.45 -10.61
C VAL A 122 0.11 -6.82 -10.67
N SER A 123 -0.47 -7.85 -10.05
CA SER A 123 0.03 -9.23 -10.14
C SER A 123 0.18 -9.68 -11.60
N ARG A 124 -0.82 -9.41 -12.42
CA ARG A 124 -0.79 -9.74 -13.85
C ARG A 124 0.31 -9.00 -14.60
N ALA A 125 0.55 -7.71 -14.28
CA ALA A 125 1.61 -6.91 -14.89
C ALA A 125 2.99 -7.48 -14.57
N ILE A 126 3.21 -7.88 -13.30
CA ILE A 126 4.45 -8.53 -12.86
C ILE A 126 4.67 -9.84 -13.64
N LEU A 127 3.69 -10.73 -13.63
CA LEU A 127 3.77 -12.03 -14.31
C LEU A 127 4.04 -11.88 -15.82
N ARG A 128 3.35 -10.92 -16.46
CA ARG A 128 3.54 -10.65 -17.88
C ARG A 128 4.93 -10.07 -18.19
N HIS A 129 5.43 -9.19 -17.32
CA HIS A 129 6.78 -8.65 -17.47
C HIS A 129 7.82 -9.77 -17.33
N ASN A 130 7.61 -10.67 -16.37
CA ASN A 130 8.59 -11.72 -16.04
C ASN A 130 8.54 -12.91 -17.01
N ALA A 131 7.48 -13.08 -17.80
CA ALA A 131 7.36 -14.19 -18.74
C ALA A 131 8.46 -14.22 -19.82
N ASP A 132 8.89 -13.03 -20.29
CA ASP A 132 9.85 -12.88 -21.38
C ASP A 132 11.06 -12.03 -20.96
N THR A 133 11.41 -12.03 -19.66
CA THR A 133 12.49 -11.20 -19.14
C THR A 133 13.75 -11.99 -18.84
N THR A 134 14.89 -11.28 -18.73
CA THR A 134 16.16 -11.85 -18.26
C THR A 134 16.24 -11.80 -16.73
N ALA A 135 17.13 -12.58 -16.14
CA ALA A 135 17.39 -12.59 -14.69
C ALA A 135 17.82 -11.20 -14.14
N GLU A 136 18.31 -10.33 -15.00
CA GLU A 136 18.74 -8.96 -14.63
C GLU A 136 17.62 -7.93 -14.64
N ASN A 137 16.39 -8.32 -15.01
CA ASN A 137 15.26 -7.39 -15.15
C ASN A 137 13.95 -7.95 -14.61
N VAL A 138 14.01 -8.81 -13.60
CA VAL A 138 12.84 -9.44 -12.98
C VAL A 138 12.09 -8.44 -12.12
N ALA A 139 10.81 -8.25 -12.43
CA ALA A 139 9.91 -7.32 -11.74
C ALA A 139 9.28 -7.93 -10.49
N ASP A 140 8.93 -7.07 -9.57
CA ASP A 140 8.05 -7.30 -8.41
C ASP A 140 7.01 -6.19 -8.30
N GLY A 141 6.29 -6.08 -7.19
CA GLY A 141 5.34 -4.99 -7.02
C GLY A 141 4.87 -4.74 -5.60
N ILE A 142 4.21 -3.60 -5.45
CA ILE A 142 3.58 -3.15 -4.22
C ILE A 142 2.13 -2.78 -4.54
N ILE A 143 1.21 -3.12 -3.64
CA ILE A 143 -0.18 -2.71 -3.73
C ILE A 143 -0.57 -1.98 -2.48
N ILE A 144 -1.01 -0.73 -2.63
CA ILE A 144 -1.52 0.09 -1.54
C ILE A 144 -3.02 -0.18 -1.45
N THR A 145 -3.42 -0.97 -0.46
CA THR A 145 -4.81 -1.36 -0.21
C THR A 145 -4.98 -2.04 1.14
N PRO A 146 -5.98 -1.68 1.93
CA PRO A 146 -6.43 -2.48 3.08
C PRO A 146 -7.46 -3.55 2.69
N SER A 147 -7.70 -3.80 1.40
CA SER A 147 -8.70 -4.73 0.85
C SER A 147 -10.13 -4.18 0.96
N HIS A 148 -11.02 -4.82 1.74
CA HIS A 148 -12.42 -4.42 1.99
C HIS A 148 -12.64 -3.82 3.38
N ASN A 149 -11.58 -3.36 4.02
CA ASN A 149 -11.65 -2.73 5.33
C ASN A 149 -12.45 -1.41 5.27
N PRO A 150 -12.94 -0.89 6.42
CA PRO A 150 -13.57 0.43 6.48
C PRO A 150 -12.73 1.56 5.88
N PRO A 151 -13.35 2.67 5.47
CA PRO A 151 -12.71 3.71 4.67
C PRO A 151 -11.56 4.46 5.37
N GLU A 152 -11.49 4.44 6.70
CA GLU A 152 -10.41 5.03 7.51
C GLU A 152 -9.15 4.17 7.57
N HIS A 153 -9.21 2.94 7.06
CA HIS A 153 -8.07 2.05 7.02
C HIS A 153 -7.14 2.36 5.86
N GLY A 154 -5.85 2.07 6.06
CA GLY A 154 -4.85 1.95 5.03
C GLY A 154 -4.20 0.58 5.05
N GLY A 155 -3.48 0.24 3.99
CA GLY A 155 -2.77 -1.03 3.89
C GLY A 155 -1.75 -1.04 2.77
N ILE A 156 -0.75 -1.89 2.93
CA ILE A 156 0.33 -2.10 1.95
C ILE A 156 0.68 -3.58 1.87
N LYS A 157 0.84 -4.08 0.65
CA LYS A 157 1.19 -5.47 0.34
C LYS A 157 2.37 -5.51 -0.61
N TYR A 158 3.22 -6.50 -0.44
CA TYR A 158 4.28 -6.81 -1.38
C TYR A 158 3.89 -8.01 -2.24
N ASN A 159 4.10 -7.88 -3.53
CA ASN A 159 3.92 -8.94 -4.52
C ASN A 159 5.31 -9.32 -5.07
N PRO A 160 5.82 -10.51 -4.74
CA PRO A 160 7.11 -10.98 -5.24
C PRO A 160 7.06 -11.31 -6.75
N PRO A 161 8.19 -11.70 -7.38
CA PRO A 161 8.25 -11.93 -8.84
C PRO A 161 7.28 -12.97 -9.41
N HIS A 162 6.73 -13.84 -8.60
CA HIS A 162 5.72 -14.83 -9.01
C HIS A 162 4.27 -14.35 -8.87
N GLY A 163 4.04 -13.06 -8.57
CA GLY A 163 2.73 -12.39 -8.58
C GLY A 163 2.03 -12.30 -7.24
#